data_e681823fc2ab788031800ac10d6d9f05
#
_entry.id   e681823fc2ab788031800ac10d6d9f05
#
_cell.length_a   1.000
_cell.length_b   1.000
_cell.length_c   1.000
_cell.angle_alpha   90.00
_cell.angle_beta   90.00
_cell.angle_gamma   90.00
#
_symmetry.space_group_name_H-M   'P 1'
#
loop_
_entity.id
_entity.type
_entity.pdbx_description
1 polymer ?
#
loop_
_entity_poly.entity_id
_entity_poly.type
_entity_poly.pdbx_seq_one_letter_code
_entity_poly.pdbx_strand_id
1 'polypeptide(L)'
;MKKLIYFYCFVVVLTILVGVYFISAFSQGLAYPPIKSDGEGYYAYLPTLLIHKTIDFRVLEKTHFQGGAYDWAGISLNTSTGMLMNRYPIGVAVLMSPFFLVAHILTKITKLFSADGYSLIYQCSVLVSALFYYLIGTYFLFKSLLKHFSERIALVTILFITFGTSLFHYITFDAVFSHVYSFCFVSILIYLTERFWTRASYLSAILLGASIGFLFLIRNYNLIYAIYFLLHPLNKSRYIGIFLKNYFLVMGKFITVLLVAFIIVSPQLFVWKITTGKFIAYSYGDYGFNWSHPQILKVLFSLDNGLFIYSPTLIFAVLGLLIGFKQTHDKKMNNIALISLFIILLLIYIISSWRIWNFGASYGHRGFVDAYPFFAFGLAIAIRDCYTSWSRVLIYTVLITSTIVTSIHMYNYWLGKIPFETPTAYIQALKSFPKRVYVGLFVPDYKKSTNINSGLKALVSDVSDKKIPNAAKPSQSIDVKYSILNTGESYWLDAHTLLVGGKVSLGVLWFPQLEKGKGCRRQPEAIDGTRIPLAGIVAPGERVYLHGSIQVPKVPGQYTMLIEMVSEGVAWFKDVSNSSVACYDIAVKK
;
A
#
# COMPACT_ATOMS: atom_id res chain seq x y z
N MET A 1 -22.82 -21.22 2.02
CA MET A 1 -23.09 -20.09 2.95
C MET A 1 -22.38 -20.24 4.30
N LYS A 2 -22.54 -21.34 5.07
CA LYS A 2 -21.83 -21.53 6.36
C LYS A 2 -20.30 -21.37 6.23
N LYS A 3 -19.69 -21.99 5.22
CA LYS A 3 -18.24 -21.90 4.96
C LYS A 3 -17.77 -20.47 4.65
N LEU A 4 -18.58 -19.67 3.95
CA LEU A 4 -18.30 -18.27 3.69
C LEU A 4 -18.32 -17.45 4.99
N ILE A 5 -19.23 -17.73 5.90
CA ILE A 5 -19.29 -17.08 7.21
C ILE A 5 -18.02 -17.38 8.02
N TYR A 6 -17.56 -18.64 8.07
CA TYR A 6 -16.30 -18.99 8.75
C TYR A 6 -15.09 -18.25 8.13
N PHE A 7 -15.04 -18.19 6.80
CA PHE A 7 -14.01 -17.40 6.12
C PHE A 7 -14.07 -15.92 6.52
N TYR A 8 -15.25 -15.32 6.56
CA TYR A 8 -15.41 -13.92 6.98
C TYR A 8 -15.02 -13.72 8.45
N CYS A 9 -15.43 -14.60 9.37
CA CYS A 9 -14.98 -14.53 10.75
C CYS A 9 -13.45 -14.55 10.85
N PHE A 10 -12.79 -15.45 10.12
CA PHE A 10 -11.33 -15.50 10.07
C PHE A 10 -10.70 -14.21 9.55
N VAL A 11 -11.19 -13.67 8.41
CA VAL A 11 -10.66 -12.42 7.84
C VAL A 11 -10.90 -11.24 8.78
N VAL A 12 -12.08 -11.14 9.40
CA VAL A 12 -12.42 -10.08 10.36
C VAL A 12 -11.46 -10.12 11.55
N VAL A 13 -11.29 -11.29 12.17
CA VAL A 13 -10.36 -11.46 13.31
C VAL A 13 -8.94 -11.08 12.91
N LEU A 14 -8.45 -11.57 11.77
CA LEU A 14 -7.11 -11.26 11.29
C LEU A 14 -6.94 -9.76 10.99
N THR A 15 -7.94 -9.12 10.35
CA THR A 15 -7.91 -7.68 10.07
C THR A 15 -7.92 -6.86 11.36
N ILE A 16 -8.71 -7.27 12.36
CA ILE A 16 -8.71 -6.60 13.69
C ILE A 16 -7.35 -6.73 14.35
N LEU A 17 -6.74 -7.93 14.37
CA LEU A 17 -5.41 -8.14 14.98
C LEU A 17 -4.34 -7.27 14.30
N VAL A 18 -4.32 -7.24 12.97
CA VAL A 18 -3.39 -6.39 12.20
C VAL A 18 -3.69 -4.91 12.43
N GLY A 19 -4.96 -4.50 12.45
CA GLY A 19 -5.39 -3.13 12.71
C GLY A 19 -4.99 -2.66 14.12
N VAL A 20 -5.25 -3.46 15.15
CA VAL A 20 -4.84 -3.17 16.54
C VAL A 20 -3.32 -3.01 16.63
N TYR A 21 -2.56 -3.88 15.96
CA TYR A 21 -1.11 -3.77 15.90
C TYR A 21 -0.66 -2.42 15.31
N PHE A 22 -1.16 -2.01 14.14
CA PHE A 22 -0.78 -0.74 13.51
C PHE A 22 -1.26 0.48 14.30
N ILE A 23 -2.45 0.45 14.85
CA ILE A 23 -2.98 1.53 15.70
C ILE A 23 -2.14 1.68 16.97
N SER A 24 -1.76 0.58 17.61
CA SER A 24 -0.87 0.59 18.78
C SER A 24 0.51 1.13 18.42
N ALA A 25 1.10 0.68 17.30
CA ALA A 25 2.38 1.20 16.83
C ALA A 25 2.31 2.69 16.48
N PHE A 26 1.23 3.15 15.85
CA PHE A 26 1.00 4.56 15.55
C PHE A 26 0.88 5.41 16.84
N SER A 27 0.08 4.96 17.81
CA SER A 27 -0.10 5.69 19.07
C SER A 27 1.20 5.85 19.89
N GLN A 28 2.19 5.01 19.63
CA GLN A 28 3.53 5.06 20.21
C GLN A 28 4.55 5.79 19.33
N GLY A 29 4.13 6.40 18.20
CA GLY A 29 5.01 7.08 17.25
C GLY A 29 5.92 6.16 16.43
N LEU A 30 5.63 4.86 16.38
CA LEU A 30 6.45 3.83 15.73
C LEU A 30 6.01 3.50 14.30
N ALA A 31 4.82 3.93 13.90
CA ALA A 31 4.27 3.69 12.57
C ALA A 31 3.54 4.93 12.03
N TYR A 32 3.39 4.96 10.71
CA TYR A 32 2.56 5.97 10.07
C TYR A 32 1.07 5.77 10.43
N PRO A 33 0.26 6.85 10.47
CA PRO A 33 -1.18 6.72 10.68
C PRO A 33 -1.85 5.95 9.55
N PRO A 34 -3.01 5.32 9.76
CA PRO A 34 -3.83 4.75 8.69
C PRO A 34 -4.23 5.76 7.61
N ILE A 35 -4.54 7.02 7.99
CA ILE A 35 -4.79 8.11 7.04
C ILE A 35 -3.44 8.72 6.67
N LYS A 36 -2.95 8.44 5.45
CA LYS A 36 -1.62 8.83 4.98
C LYS A 36 -1.54 8.87 3.45
N SER A 37 -0.54 9.58 2.91
CA SER A 37 -0.20 9.63 1.48
C SER A 37 -1.41 9.99 0.60
N ASP A 38 -1.60 9.35 -0.57
CA ASP A 38 -2.78 9.55 -1.44
C ASP A 38 -4.11 9.44 -0.68
N GLY A 39 -4.14 8.60 0.36
CA GLY A 39 -5.31 8.39 1.21
C GLY A 39 -5.78 9.65 1.93
N GLU A 40 -4.87 10.56 2.28
CA GLU A 40 -5.25 11.85 2.86
C GLU A 40 -6.07 12.70 1.91
N GLY A 41 -5.70 12.70 0.63
CA GLY A 41 -6.48 13.41 -0.37
C GLY A 41 -7.90 12.84 -0.51
N TYR A 42 -8.06 11.51 -0.53
CA TYR A 42 -9.39 10.89 -0.51
C TYR A 42 -10.18 11.24 0.75
N TYR A 43 -9.51 11.29 1.90
CA TYR A 43 -10.13 11.50 3.20
C TYR A 43 -10.46 12.97 3.50
N ALA A 44 -9.64 13.91 3.03
CA ALA A 44 -9.71 15.34 3.36
C ALA A 44 -11.09 15.98 3.15
N TYR A 45 -11.89 15.48 2.22
CA TYR A 45 -13.28 15.94 2.02
C TYR A 45 -14.14 15.78 3.27
N LEU A 46 -13.92 14.74 4.09
CA LEU A 46 -14.76 14.44 5.25
C LEU A 46 -14.69 15.52 6.32
N PRO A 47 -13.52 15.87 6.91
CA PRO A 47 -13.43 16.95 7.86
C PRO A 47 -13.79 18.30 7.23
N THR A 48 -13.38 18.57 5.99
CA THR A 48 -13.67 19.82 5.29
C THR A 48 -15.18 20.05 5.15
N LEU A 49 -15.92 19.06 4.65
CA LEU A 49 -17.35 19.18 4.41
C LEU A 49 -18.21 18.98 5.68
N LEU A 50 -17.87 17.99 6.51
CA LEU A 50 -18.74 17.56 7.61
C LEU A 50 -18.45 18.30 8.93
N ILE A 51 -17.21 18.70 9.19
CA ILE A 51 -16.82 19.45 10.38
C ILE A 51 -16.82 20.95 10.07
N HIS A 52 -16.05 21.37 9.06
CA HIS A 52 -15.82 22.78 8.74
C HIS A 52 -16.90 23.40 7.83
N LYS A 53 -17.80 22.60 7.24
CA LYS A 53 -18.92 23.06 6.41
C LYS A 53 -18.49 23.92 5.20
N THR A 54 -17.32 23.61 4.64
CA THR A 54 -16.76 24.30 3.48
C THR A 54 -16.22 23.31 2.48
N ILE A 55 -15.90 23.77 1.26
CA ILE A 55 -15.20 23.01 0.22
C ILE A 55 -13.72 23.42 0.11
N ASP A 56 -13.30 24.45 0.83
CA ASP A 56 -11.94 24.96 0.80
C ASP A 56 -11.04 24.20 1.78
N PHE A 57 -10.11 23.44 1.26
CA PHE A 57 -9.18 22.62 2.04
C PHE A 57 -8.21 23.42 2.92
N ARG A 58 -8.09 24.75 2.74
CA ARG A 58 -7.24 25.62 3.60
C ARG A 58 -7.68 25.59 5.07
N VAL A 59 -8.92 25.22 5.35
CA VAL A 59 -9.39 25.07 6.75
C VAL A 59 -8.64 23.97 7.52
N LEU A 60 -8.02 23.01 6.81
CA LEU A 60 -7.24 21.92 7.40
C LEU A 60 -5.79 22.33 7.71
N GLU A 61 -5.34 23.50 7.27
CA GLU A 61 -3.96 23.98 7.47
C GLU A 61 -3.61 24.11 8.94
N LYS A 62 -4.57 24.59 9.75
CA LYS A 62 -4.37 24.80 11.19
C LYS A 62 -4.38 23.51 12.00
N THR A 63 -5.02 22.47 11.50
CA THR A 63 -5.28 21.23 12.26
C THR A 63 -4.46 20.05 11.79
N HIS A 64 -4.17 19.95 10.50
CA HIS A 64 -3.54 18.76 9.92
C HIS A 64 -2.40 19.09 8.95
N PHE A 65 -2.59 20.00 7.98
CA PHE A 65 -1.57 20.35 6.97
C PHE A 65 -0.74 21.57 7.40
N GLN A 66 -0.05 21.48 8.54
CA GLN A 66 0.76 22.59 9.06
C GLN A 66 1.80 23.05 8.05
N GLY A 67 1.89 24.39 7.84
CA GLY A 67 2.82 24.99 6.89
C GLY A 67 2.46 24.80 5.41
N GLY A 68 1.22 24.45 5.08
CA GLY A 68 0.74 24.35 3.69
C GLY A 68 1.22 23.12 2.93
N ALA A 69 1.58 22.03 3.61
CA ALA A 69 2.08 20.78 3.01
C ALA A 69 0.94 19.94 2.37
N TYR A 70 0.25 20.49 1.38
CA TYR A 70 -0.87 19.82 0.70
C TYR A 70 -0.45 18.91 -0.48
N ASP A 71 0.70 19.18 -1.10
CA ASP A 71 1.11 18.56 -2.37
C ASP A 71 1.24 17.03 -2.29
N TRP A 72 1.78 16.52 -1.19
CA TRP A 72 1.94 15.08 -0.99
C TRP A 72 0.59 14.35 -0.77
N ALA A 73 -0.45 15.06 -0.32
CA ALA A 73 -1.83 14.57 -0.27
C ALA A 73 -2.57 14.70 -1.62
N GLY A 74 -1.90 15.19 -2.66
CA GLY A 74 -2.51 15.42 -3.97
C GLY A 74 -3.50 16.58 -4.02
N ILE A 75 -3.34 17.56 -3.12
CA ILE A 75 -4.13 18.79 -3.08
C ILE A 75 -3.20 19.94 -3.49
N SER A 76 -3.57 20.71 -4.50
CA SER A 76 -2.74 21.77 -5.06
C SER A 76 -3.55 23.02 -5.40
N LEU A 77 -2.87 24.18 -5.40
CA LEU A 77 -3.50 25.46 -5.74
C LEU A 77 -3.85 25.50 -7.22
N ASN A 78 -5.13 25.76 -7.52
CA ASN A 78 -5.55 26.10 -8.87
C ASN A 78 -5.39 27.62 -9.09
N THR A 79 -4.47 27.99 -9.97
CA THR A 79 -4.11 29.40 -10.21
C THR A 79 -5.24 30.21 -10.85
N SER A 80 -6.17 29.55 -11.56
CA SER A 80 -7.28 30.24 -12.26
C SER A 80 -8.40 30.66 -11.30
N THR A 81 -8.60 29.94 -10.19
CA THR A 81 -9.67 30.21 -9.22
C THR A 81 -9.13 30.66 -7.86
N GLY A 82 -7.84 30.49 -7.61
CA GLY A 82 -7.22 30.72 -6.31
C GLY A 82 -7.66 29.71 -5.22
N MET A 83 -8.37 28.64 -5.58
CA MET A 83 -8.83 27.60 -4.66
C MET A 83 -7.91 26.39 -4.68
N LEU A 84 -7.87 25.64 -3.59
CA LEU A 84 -7.20 24.33 -3.55
C LEU A 84 -8.07 23.29 -4.27
N MET A 85 -7.49 22.63 -5.27
CA MET A 85 -8.09 21.52 -6.00
C MET A 85 -7.52 20.19 -5.48
N ASN A 86 -8.41 19.27 -5.16
CA ASN A 86 -8.04 17.91 -4.80
C ASN A 86 -7.93 17.06 -6.08
N ARG A 87 -6.82 16.35 -6.24
CA ARG A 87 -6.56 15.43 -7.37
C ARG A 87 -7.55 14.27 -7.39
N TYR A 88 -8.00 13.82 -6.24
CA TYR A 88 -8.84 12.65 -6.08
C TYR A 88 -10.33 13.01 -6.09
N PRO A 89 -11.19 12.19 -6.73
CA PRO A 89 -12.63 12.40 -6.69
C PRO A 89 -13.21 12.12 -5.30
N ILE A 90 -14.38 12.71 -5.05
CA ILE A 90 -15.06 12.68 -3.73
C ILE A 90 -15.62 11.30 -3.33
N GLY A 91 -15.71 10.33 -4.26
CA GLY A 91 -16.46 9.09 -4.05
C GLY A 91 -16.01 8.25 -2.86
N VAL A 92 -14.69 8.15 -2.63
CA VAL A 92 -14.15 7.43 -1.47
C VAL A 92 -14.59 8.09 -0.16
N ALA A 93 -14.55 9.43 -0.08
CA ALA A 93 -15.06 10.15 1.08
C ALA A 93 -16.55 9.89 1.30
N VAL A 94 -17.37 9.89 0.25
CA VAL A 94 -18.80 9.57 0.35
C VAL A 94 -19.00 8.18 0.93
N LEU A 95 -18.22 7.18 0.48
CA LEU A 95 -18.32 5.81 0.98
C LEU A 95 -17.80 5.65 2.42
N MET A 96 -16.81 6.44 2.82
CA MET A 96 -16.30 6.47 4.20
C MET A 96 -17.20 7.28 5.14
N SER A 97 -18.06 8.17 4.62
CA SER A 97 -18.82 9.14 5.45
C SER A 97 -19.67 8.50 6.56
N PRO A 98 -20.34 7.33 6.39
CA PRO A 98 -21.09 6.73 7.51
C PRO A 98 -20.19 6.37 8.70
N PHE A 99 -19.00 5.84 8.42
CA PHE A 99 -18.03 5.44 9.45
C PHE A 99 -17.40 6.66 10.13
N PHE A 100 -17.09 7.70 9.34
CA PHE A 100 -16.63 8.99 9.84
C PHE A 100 -17.65 9.64 10.77
N LEU A 101 -18.94 9.68 10.40
CA LEU A 101 -19.99 10.26 11.21
C LEU A 101 -20.17 9.52 12.53
N VAL A 102 -20.12 8.18 12.51
CA VAL A 102 -20.14 7.39 13.75
C VAL A 102 -18.94 7.74 14.63
N ALA A 103 -17.72 7.79 14.08
CA ALA A 103 -16.53 8.20 14.81
C ALA A 103 -16.67 9.61 15.38
N HIS A 104 -17.20 10.57 14.60
CA HIS A 104 -17.38 11.95 15.02
C HIS A 104 -18.40 12.08 16.17
N ILE A 105 -19.53 11.36 16.10
CA ILE A 105 -20.54 11.31 17.16
C ILE A 105 -19.93 10.71 18.43
N LEU A 106 -19.24 9.56 18.32
CA LEU A 106 -18.58 8.93 19.47
C LEU A 106 -17.53 9.84 20.10
N THR A 107 -16.73 10.55 19.30
CA THR A 107 -15.74 11.52 19.81
C THR A 107 -16.42 12.65 20.59
N LYS A 108 -17.54 13.20 20.08
CA LYS A 108 -18.30 14.26 20.76
C LYS A 108 -18.95 13.80 22.06
N ILE A 109 -19.45 12.56 22.10
CA ILE A 109 -20.09 11.99 23.30
C ILE A 109 -19.05 11.67 24.36
N THR A 110 -17.98 10.96 23.99
CA THR A 110 -16.98 10.48 24.96
C THR A 110 -16.02 11.56 25.41
N LYS A 111 -15.74 12.56 24.54
CA LYS A 111 -14.73 13.61 24.77
C LYS A 111 -13.32 13.09 25.08
N LEU A 112 -13.05 11.82 24.78
CA LEU A 112 -11.73 11.19 25.00
C LEU A 112 -10.68 11.62 23.97
N PHE A 113 -11.13 12.07 22.81
CA PHE A 113 -10.28 12.47 21.68
C PHE A 113 -10.77 13.80 21.11
N SER A 114 -9.88 14.53 20.40
CA SER A 114 -10.27 15.76 19.69
C SER A 114 -11.23 15.46 18.54
N ALA A 115 -12.25 16.30 18.36
CA ALA A 115 -13.23 16.16 17.27
C ALA A 115 -12.74 16.83 15.97
N ASP A 116 -11.46 16.66 15.63
CA ASP A 116 -10.73 17.30 14.52
C ASP A 116 -10.84 16.55 13.19
N GLY A 117 -11.36 15.33 13.20
CA GLY A 117 -11.43 14.46 12.01
C GLY A 117 -10.21 13.58 11.80
N TYR A 118 -9.14 13.68 12.61
CA TYR A 118 -7.89 12.94 12.43
C TYR A 118 -7.42 12.16 13.67
N SER A 119 -8.01 12.40 14.84
CA SER A 119 -7.68 11.71 16.07
C SER A 119 -7.89 10.19 15.95
N LEU A 120 -7.40 9.41 16.92
CA LEU A 120 -7.31 7.95 16.85
C LEU A 120 -8.60 7.24 16.42
N ILE A 121 -9.75 7.71 16.89
CA ILE A 121 -11.03 7.09 16.58
C ILE A 121 -11.39 7.20 15.08
N TYR A 122 -11.00 8.31 14.43
CA TYR A 122 -11.17 8.46 12.98
C TYR A 122 -10.20 7.58 12.21
N GLN A 123 -8.97 7.38 12.70
CA GLN A 123 -8.02 6.43 12.12
C GLN A 123 -8.60 4.99 12.13
N CYS A 124 -9.24 4.60 13.25
CA CYS A 124 -9.94 3.31 13.34
C CYS A 124 -11.14 3.21 12.38
N SER A 125 -11.87 4.30 12.16
CA SER A 125 -13.06 4.30 11.30
C SER A 125 -12.74 3.97 9.84
N VAL A 126 -11.56 4.36 9.35
CA VAL A 126 -11.09 4.03 8.00
C VAL A 126 -10.86 2.52 7.85
N LEU A 127 -10.25 1.87 8.85
CA LEU A 127 -10.04 0.41 8.84
C LEU A 127 -11.37 -0.34 8.83
N VAL A 128 -12.34 0.10 9.64
CA VAL A 128 -13.70 -0.49 9.68
C VAL A 128 -14.40 -0.31 8.33
N SER A 129 -14.28 0.87 7.71
CA SER A 129 -14.84 1.15 6.39
C SER A 129 -14.27 0.22 5.32
N ALA A 130 -12.95 0.09 5.23
CA ALA A 130 -12.30 -0.78 4.26
C ALA A 130 -12.71 -2.25 4.42
N LEU A 131 -12.75 -2.75 5.66
CA LEU A 131 -13.22 -4.10 5.97
C LEU A 131 -14.68 -4.31 5.53
N PHE A 132 -15.56 -3.35 5.81
CA PHE A 132 -16.97 -3.41 5.41
C PHE A 132 -17.12 -3.54 3.88
N TYR A 133 -16.46 -2.68 3.11
CA TYR A 133 -16.54 -2.73 1.65
C TYR A 133 -15.85 -3.99 1.06
N TYR A 134 -14.79 -4.48 1.69
CA TYR A 134 -14.21 -5.77 1.32
C TYR A 134 -15.20 -6.92 1.49
N LEU A 135 -15.91 -7.00 2.62
CA LEU A 135 -16.90 -8.06 2.88
C LEU A 135 -18.05 -8.01 1.87
N ILE A 136 -18.54 -6.83 1.54
CA ILE A 136 -19.56 -6.63 0.49
C ILE A 136 -19.01 -7.07 -0.87
N GLY A 137 -17.83 -6.60 -1.25
CA GLY A 137 -17.20 -6.91 -2.54
C GLY A 137 -17.01 -8.42 -2.73
N THR A 138 -16.45 -9.09 -1.73
CA THR A 138 -16.25 -10.55 -1.77
C THR A 138 -17.56 -11.32 -1.74
N TYR A 139 -18.61 -10.82 -1.07
CA TYR A 139 -19.94 -11.44 -1.14
C TYR A 139 -20.51 -11.41 -2.56
N PHE A 140 -20.48 -10.26 -3.24
CA PHE A 140 -20.99 -10.16 -4.61
C PHE A 140 -20.12 -10.95 -5.61
N LEU A 141 -18.80 -10.96 -5.42
CA LEU A 141 -17.89 -11.79 -6.20
C LEU A 141 -18.20 -13.28 -6.01
N PHE A 142 -18.39 -13.73 -4.76
CA PHE A 142 -18.78 -15.10 -4.46
C PHE A 142 -20.11 -15.49 -5.12
N LYS A 143 -21.11 -14.59 -5.05
CA LYS A 143 -22.41 -14.81 -5.71
C LYS A 143 -22.29 -14.91 -7.23
N SER A 144 -21.39 -14.13 -7.84
CA SER A 144 -21.11 -14.21 -9.27
C SER A 144 -20.41 -15.52 -9.64
N LEU A 145 -19.41 -15.93 -8.86
CA LEU A 145 -18.69 -17.19 -9.07
C LEU A 145 -19.61 -18.41 -8.91
N LEU A 146 -20.53 -18.40 -7.94
CA LEU A 146 -21.49 -19.50 -7.72
C LEU A 146 -22.43 -19.77 -8.90
N LYS A 147 -22.59 -18.81 -9.83
CA LYS A 147 -23.39 -19.04 -11.06
C LYS A 147 -22.69 -19.96 -12.05
N HIS A 148 -21.38 -20.17 -11.88
CA HIS A 148 -20.52 -20.87 -12.84
C HIS A 148 -19.66 -21.97 -12.22
N PHE A 149 -19.42 -21.92 -10.90
CA PHE A 149 -18.50 -22.81 -10.18
C PHE A 149 -19.14 -23.35 -8.91
N SER A 150 -18.61 -24.47 -8.42
CA SER A 150 -19.01 -25.04 -7.12
C SER A 150 -18.63 -24.11 -5.96
N GLU A 151 -19.33 -24.23 -4.83
CA GLU A 151 -19.06 -23.46 -3.61
C GLU A 151 -17.59 -23.59 -3.16
N ARG A 152 -17.01 -24.79 -3.29
CA ARG A 152 -15.60 -25.02 -2.93
C ARG A 152 -14.64 -24.21 -3.81
N ILE A 153 -14.84 -24.23 -5.13
CA ILE A 153 -13.99 -23.48 -6.07
C ILE A 153 -14.12 -21.98 -5.81
N ALA A 154 -15.36 -21.48 -5.64
CA ALA A 154 -15.59 -20.06 -5.37
C ALA A 154 -14.90 -19.59 -4.08
N LEU A 155 -15.00 -20.36 -2.98
CA LEU A 155 -14.35 -20.03 -1.70
C LEU A 155 -12.82 -20.05 -1.81
N VAL A 156 -12.26 -21.08 -2.42
CA VAL A 156 -10.81 -21.21 -2.62
C VAL A 156 -10.29 -20.07 -3.49
N THR A 157 -11.03 -19.70 -4.53
CA THR A 157 -10.68 -18.55 -5.38
C THR A 157 -10.62 -17.26 -4.57
N ILE A 158 -11.63 -16.97 -3.75
CA ILE A 158 -11.65 -15.76 -2.91
C ILE A 158 -10.49 -15.78 -1.90
N LEU A 159 -10.18 -16.93 -1.30
CA LEU A 159 -9.05 -17.07 -0.39
C LEU A 159 -7.73 -16.67 -1.07
N PHE A 160 -7.45 -17.20 -2.25
CA PHE A 160 -6.21 -16.88 -2.97
C PHE A 160 -6.19 -15.46 -3.55
N ILE A 161 -7.33 -14.89 -3.95
CA ILE A 161 -7.43 -13.48 -4.33
C ILE A 161 -7.16 -12.58 -3.12
N THR A 162 -7.65 -12.94 -1.93
CA THR A 162 -7.45 -12.14 -0.72
C THR A 162 -6.00 -12.18 -0.24
N PHE A 163 -5.42 -13.36 -0.08
CA PHE A 163 -4.11 -13.52 0.56
C PHE A 163 -2.95 -13.78 -0.41
N GLY A 164 -3.23 -14.28 -1.61
CA GLY A 164 -2.24 -14.51 -2.66
C GLY A 164 -1.99 -13.31 -3.57
N THR A 165 -2.60 -12.15 -3.25
CA THR A 165 -2.42 -10.88 -3.95
C THR A 165 -2.23 -9.72 -2.97
N SER A 166 -2.08 -8.50 -3.47
CA SER A 166 -1.99 -7.31 -2.62
C SER A 166 -3.33 -6.87 -2.01
N LEU A 167 -4.44 -7.58 -2.21
CA LEU A 167 -5.75 -7.15 -1.72
C LEU A 167 -5.79 -7.00 -0.19
N PHE A 168 -5.20 -7.94 0.57
CA PHE A 168 -5.19 -7.89 2.03
C PHE A 168 -4.43 -6.67 2.57
N HIS A 169 -3.41 -6.20 1.88
CA HIS A 169 -2.70 -4.96 2.20
C HIS A 169 -3.64 -3.75 2.16
N TYR A 170 -4.50 -3.66 1.12
CA TYR A 170 -5.44 -2.54 0.95
C TYR A 170 -6.70 -2.63 1.83
N ILE A 171 -6.90 -3.74 2.54
CA ILE A 171 -7.93 -3.84 3.58
C ILE A 171 -7.37 -3.37 4.94
N THR A 172 -6.05 -3.43 5.13
CA THR A 172 -5.38 -3.25 6.42
C THR A 172 -4.46 -2.02 6.45
N PHE A 173 -3.27 -2.12 5.89
CA PHE A 173 -2.22 -1.11 6.00
C PHE A 173 -2.53 0.18 5.23
N ASP A 174 -3.03 0.05 3.99
CA ASP A 174 -3.42 1.17 3.12
C ASP A 174 -4.95 1.25 2.93
N ALA A 175 -5.69 1.04 4.02
CA ALA A 175 -7.15 0.96 4.06
C ALA A 175 -7.87 2.23 3.60
N VAL A 176 -7.20 3.38 3.68
CA VAL A 176 -7.73 4.69 3.24
C VAL A 176 -7.71 4.86 1.73
N PHE A 177 -6.96 4.01 0.99
CA PHE A 177 -6.85 4.09 -0.47
C PHE A 177 -8.13 3.63 -1.17
N SER A 178 -8.31 4.08 -2.40
CA SER A 178 -9.51 3.80 -3.22
C SER A 178 -9.71 2.34 -3.63
N HIS A 179 -8.68 1.49 -3.52
CA HIS A 179 -8.63 0.18 -4.18
C HIS A 179 -9.65 -0.84 -3.66
N VAL A 180 -9.84 -0.94 -2.34
CA VAL A 180 -10.85 -1.85 -1.77
C VAL A 180 -12.28 -1.43 -2.13
N TYR A 181 -12.53 -0.12 -2.23
CA TYR A 181 -13.83 0.42 -2.65
C TYR A 181 -14.08 0.13 -4.13
N SER A 182 -13.07 0.32 -4.99
CA SER A 182 -13.13 -0.05 -6.41
C SER A 182 -13.38 -1.55 -6.58
N PHE A 183 -12.63 -2.42 -5.90
CA PHE A 183 -12.84 -3.86 -5.90
C PHE A 183 -14.28 -4.24 -5.55
N CYS A 184 -14.86 -3.59 -4.53
CA CYS A 184 -16.24 -3.80 -4.12
C CYS A 184 -17.21 -3.45 -5.26
N PHE A 185 -17.10 -2.25 -5.82
CA PHE A 185 -18.04 -1.81 -6.85
C PHE A 185 -17.85 -2.51 -8.19
N VAL A 186 -16.65 -2.97 -8.54
CA VAL A 186 -16.42 -3.87 -9.70
C VAL A 186 -17.10 -5.22 -9.46
N SER A 187 -17.01 -5.78 -8.25
CA SER A 187 -17.69 -7.04 -7.92
C SER A 187 -19.23 -6.91 -8.00
N ILE A 188 -19.77 -5.78 -7.51
CA ILE A 188 -21.21 -5.45 -7.62
C ILE A 188 -21.59 -5.27 -9.10
N LEU A 189 -20.80 -4.54 -9.88
CA LEU A 189 -21.02 -4.32 -11.32
C LEU A 189 -21.15 -5.67 -12.06
N ILE A 190 -20.22 -6.59 -11.84
CA ILE A 190 -20.26 -7.93 -12.48
C ILE A 190 -21.56 -8.66 -12.12
N TYR A 191 -21.89 -8.72 -10.83
CA TYR A 191 -23.10 -9.39 -10.36
C TYR A 191 -24.39 -8.79 -10.94
N LEU A 192 -24.49 -7.45 -10.92
CA LEU A 192 -25.67 -6.72 -11.43
C LEU A 192 -25.76 -6.78 -12.95
N THR A 193 -24.64 -6.78 -13.67
CA THR A 193 -24.60 -6.95 -15.14
C THR A 193 -25.24 -8.26 -15.55
N GLU A 194 -24.82 -9.38 -14.94
CA GLU A 194 -25.42 -10.68 -15.25
C GLU A 194 -26.91 -10.73 -14.89
N ARG A 195 -27.31 -10.13 -13.77
CA ARG A 195 -28.72 -10.04 -13.36
C ARG A 195 -29.53 -9.21 -14.35
N PHE A 196 -29.02 -8.05 -14.78
CA PHE A 196 -29.67 -7.17 -15.73
C PHE A 196 -29.92 -7.84 -17.07
N TRP A 197 -28.91 -8.48 -17.64
CA TRP A 197 -29.04 -9.15 -18.94
C TRP A 197 -29.81 -10.49 -18.89
N THR A 198 -30.01 -11.04 -17.70
CA THR A 198 -30.87 -12.22 -17.50
C THR A 198 -32.34 -11.83 -17.33
N ARG A 199 -32.61 -10.82 -16.48
CA ARG A 199 -33.96 -10.34 -16.16
C ARG A 199 -33.90 -8.82 -15.91
N ALA A 200 -33.96 -8.04 -16.98
CA ALA A 200 -33.91 -6.60 -16.88
C ALA A 200 -35.11 -6.03 -16.13
N SER A 201 -34.85 -5.27 -15.06
CA SER A 201 -35.84 -4.51 -14.29
C SER A 201 -35.31 -3.10 -14.03
N TYR A 202 -36.21 -2.14 -13.75
CA TYR A 202 -35.81 -0.78 -13.39
C TYR A 202 -34.96 -0.75 -12.12
N LEU A 203 -35.26 -1.60 -11.12
CA LEU A 203 -34.44 -1.71 -9.91
C LEU A 203 -33.01 -2.16 -10.25
N SER A 204 -32.85 -3.18 -11.13
CA SER A 204 -31.51 -3.60 -11.56
C SER A 204 -30.80 -2.51 -12.36
N ALA A 205 -31.52 -1.69 -13.13
CA ALA A 205 -30.97 -0.56 -13.85
C ALA A 205 -30.50 0.55 -12.91
N ILE A 206 -31.28 0.88 -11.90
CA ILE A 206 -30.92 1.88 -10.87
C ILE A 206 -29.66 1.45 -10.11
N LEU A 207 -29.63 0.21 -9.61
CA LEU A 207 -28.48 -0.31 -8.86
C LEU A 207 -27.20 -0.38 -9.75
N LEU A 208 -27.37 -0.76 -11.02
CA LEU A 208 -26.26 -0.82 -11.97
C LEU A 208 -25.74 0.58 -12.30
N GLY A 209 -26.65 1.55 -12.55
CA GLY A 209 -26.30 2.95 -12.77
C GLY A 209 -25.58 3.56 -11.58
N ALA A 210 -26.08 3.29 -10.37
CA ALA A 210 -25.40 3.70 -9.14
C ALA A 210 -23.99 3.09 -9.03
N SER A 211 -23.83 1.79 -9.33
CA SER A 211 -22.53 1.14 -9.31
C SER A 211 -21.54 1.77 -10.30
N ILE A 212 -21.97 2.05 -11.54
CA ILE A 212 -21.13 2.71 -12.56
C ILE A 212 -20.78 4.15 -12.13
N GLY A 213 -21.75 4.90 -11.59
CA GLY A 213 -21.52 6.25 -11.08
C GLY A 213 -20.50 6.26 -9.93
N PHE A 214 -20.61 5.34 -8.97
CA PHE A 214 -19.61 5.21 -7.88
C PHE A 214 -18.25 4.77 -8.40
N LEU A 215 -18.15 3.88 -9.38
CA LEU A 215 -16.87 3.53 -9.98
C LEU A 215 -16.15 4.77 -10.53
N PHE A 216 -16.86 5.65 -11.23
CA PHE A 216 -16.31 6.92 -11.69
C PHE A 216 -15.91 7.84 -10.53
N LEU A 217 -16.76 7.96 -9.49
CA LEU A 217 -16.49 8.80 -8.32
C LEU A 217 -15.32 8.30 -7.47
N ILE A 218 -15.07 7.00 -7.43
CA ILE A 218 -13.92 6.43 -6.72
C ILE A 218 -12.63 6.75 -7.47
N ARG A 219 -12.61 6.49 -8.78
CA ARG A 219 -11.50 6.80 -9.69
C ARG A 219 -12.04 6.95 -11.11
N ASN A 220 -11.79 8.07 -11.77
CA ASN A 220 -12.39 8.38 -13.06
C ASN A 220 -12.14 7.29 -14.12
N TYR A 221 -10.96 6.67 -14.13
CA TYR A 221 -10.63 5.62 -15.10
C TYR A 221 -11.35 4.29 -14.83
N ASN A 222 -11.95 4.07 -13.65
CA ASN A 222 -12.74 2.87 -13.36
C ASN A 222 -13.98 2.74 -14.27
N LEU A 223 -14.35 3.81 -14.99
CA LEU A 223 -15.39 3.73 -16.01
C LEU A 223 -15.09 2.66 -17.08
N ILE A 224 -13.82 2.29 -17.26
CA ILE A 224 -13.40 1.19 -18.14
C ILE A 224 -14.10 -0.12 -17.82
N TYR A 225 -14.41 -0.38 -16.53
CA TYR A 225 -15.09 -1.61 -16.13
C TYR A 225 -16.54 -1.70 -16.61
N ALA A 226 -17.16 -0.57 -16.98
CA ALA A 226 -18.49 -0.57 -17.62
C ALA A 226 -18.49 -1.31 -18.97
N ILE A 227 -17.33 -1.52 -19.59
CA ILE A 227 -17.15 -2.36 -20.79
C ILE A 227 -17.71 -3.77 -20.54
N TYR A 228 -17.58 -4.32 -19.34
CA TYR A 228 -18.18 -5.62 -19.00
C TYR A 228 -19.69 -5.61 -19.16
N PHE A 229 -20.36 -4.56 -18.70
CA PHE A 229 -21.80 -4.39 -18.90
C PHE A 229 -22.17 -4.25 -20.39
N LEU A 230 -21.41 -3.45 -21.12
CA LEU A 230 -21.67 -3.21 -22.54
C LEU A 230 -21.44 -4.44 -23.42
N LEU A 231 -20.41 -5.24 -23.15
CA LEU A 231 -20.08 -6.41 -23.97
C LEU A 231 -20.78 -7.70 -23.52
N HIS A 232 -21.40 -7.71 -22.33
CA HIS A 232 -22.03 -8.92 -21.78
C HIS A 232 -23.10 -9.56 -22.68
N PRO A 233 -23.93 -8.81 -23.46
CA PRO A 233 -24.92 -9.38 -24.39
C PRO A 233 -24.31 -10.24 -25.50
N LEU A 234 -23.01 -10.13 -25.80
CA LEU A 234 -22.32 -11.01 -26.75
C LEU A 234 -22.43 -12.48 -26.34
N ASN A 235 -22.66 -12.77 -25.06
CA ASN A 235 -22.93 -14.10 -24.55
C ASN A 235 -24.17 -14.77 -25.19
N LYS A 236 -25.11 -13.97 -25.71
CA LYS A 236 -26.40 -14.45 -26.22
C LYS A 236 -26.49 -14.41 -27.74
N SER A 237 -25.53 -13.80 -28.45
CA SER A 237 -25.65 -13.55 -29.88
C SER A 237 -24.36 -13.81 -30.66
N ARG A 238 -24.46 -14.61 -31.73
CA ARG A 238 -23.39 -14.77 -32.72
C ARG A 238 -23.35 -13.63 -33.75
N TYR A 239 -24.42 -12.84 -33.86
CA TYR A 239 -24.60 -11.85 -34.90
C TYR A 239 -24.84 -10.48 -34.30
N ILE A 240 -24.23 -9.46 -34.90
CA ILE A 240 -24.33 -8.08 -34.45
C ILE A 240 -25.79 -7.57 -34.42
N GLY A 241 -26.64 -8.07 -35.31
CA GLY A 241 -28.06 -7.73 -35.33
C GLY A 241 -28.82 -8.19 -34.08
N ILE A 242 -28.54 -9.40 -33.59
CA ILE A 242 -29.12 -9.92 -32.32
C ILE A 242 -28.55 -9.15 -31.14
N PHE A 243 -27.27 -8.80 -31.16
CA PHE A 243 -26.63 -7.96 -30.16
C PHE A 243 -27.32 -6.60 -30.06
N LEU A 244 -27.49 -5.88 -31.19
CA LEU A 244 -28.17 -4.60 -31.22
C LEU A 244 -29.65 -4.69 -30.84
N LYS A 245 -30.37 -5.75 -31.24
CA LYS A 245 -31.74 -6.00 -30.82
C LYS A 245 -31.88 -6.14 -29.30
N ASN A 246 -30.92 -6.78 -28.62
CA ASN A 246 -30.92 -6.90 -27.16
C ASN A 246 -30.86 -5.52 -26.49
N TYR A 247 -30.05 -4.59 -26.98
CA TYR A 247 -30.00 -3.22 -26.48
C TYR A 247 -31.31 -2.48 -26.70
N PHE A 248 -31.87 -2.59 -27.90
CA PHE A 248 -33.13 -1.91 -28.23
C PHE A 248 -34.28 -2.37 -27.30
N LEU A 249 -34.39 -3.65 -26.99
CA LEU A 249 -35.41 -4.21 -26.11
C LEU A 249 -35.32 -3.71 -24.66
N VAL A 250 -34.16 -3.24 -24.22
CA VAL A 250 -33.95 -2.72 -22.85
C VAL A 250 -33.65 -1.22 -22.83
N MET A 251 -33.89 -0.49 -23.93
CA MET A 251 -33.49 0.91 -24.10
C MET A 251 -33.93 1.80 -22.94
N GLY A 252 -35.20 1.75 -22.50
CA GLY A 252 -35.70 2.55 -21.39
C GLY A 252 -34.94 2.27 -20.08
N LYS A 253 -34.57 1.01 -19.81
CA LYS A 253 -33.79 0.64 -18.63
C LYS A 253 -32.32 1.04 -18.79
N PHE A 254 -31.78 0.99 -20.01
CA PHE A 254 -30.44 1.49 -20.32
C PHE A 254 -30.33 3.00 -20.10
N ILE A 255 -31.32 3.77 -20.53
CA ILE A 255 -31.41 5.21 -20.21
C ILE A 255 -31.45 5.44 -18.70
N THR A 256 -32.20 4.62 -17.95
CA THR A 256 -32.20 4.69 -16.48
C THR A 256 -30.81 4.47 -15.89
N VAL A 257 -30.03 3.51 -16.40
CA VAL A 257 -28.62 3.30 -15.97
C VAL A 257 -27.81 4.58 -16.16
N LEU A 258 -27.89 5.22 -17.33
CA LEU A 258 -27.14 6.43 -17.65
C LEU A 258 -27.57 7.62 -16.77
N LEU A 259 -28.88 7.82 -16.59
CA LEU A 259 -29.41 8.92 -15.76
C LEU A 259 -28.98 8.76 -14.30
N VAL A 260 -29.09 7.57 -13.72
CA VAL A 260 -28.68 7.33 -12.33
C VAL A 260 -27.16 7.48 -12.20
N ALA A 261 -26.36 6.97 -13.13
CA ALA A 261 -24.92 7.16 -13.11
C ALA A 261 -24.56 8.66 -13.16
N PHE A 262 -25.22 9.45 -13.99
CA PHE A 262 -25.03 10.90 -14.08
C PHE A 262 -25.41 11.61 -12.76
N ILE A 263 -26.54 11.25 -12.15
CA ILE A 263 -26.96 11.81 -10.85
C ILE A 263 -25.89 11.54 -9.79
N ILE A 264 -25.37 10.30 -9.71
CA ILE A 264 -24.34 9.94 -8.75
C ILE A 264 -23.03 10.70 -8.99
N VAL A 265 -22.67 10.96 -10.25
CA VAL A 265 -21.44 11.68 -10.64
C VAL A 265 -21.58 13.20 -10.43
N SER A 266 -22.79 13.75 -10.48
CA SER A 266 -23.04 15.20 -10.47
C SER A 266 -22.37 15.97 -9.32
N PRO A 267 -22.27 15.47 -8.04
CA PRO A 267 -21.54 16.17 -6.99
C PRO A 267 -20.09 16.46 -7.34
N GLN A 268 -19.42 15.54 -8.01
CA GLN A 268 -18.03 15.76 -8.45
C GLN A 268 -17.92 16.85 -9.52
N LEU A 269 -18.88 16.92 -10.43
CA LEU A 269 -18.91 17.98 -11.44
C LEU A 269 -19.03 19.35 -10.79
N PHE A 270 -19.85 19.47 -9.73
CA PHE A 270 -19.97 20.71 -8.95
C PHE A 270 -18.70 21.04 -8.18
N VAL A 271 -18.05 20.04 -7.55
CA VAL A 271 -16.75 20.23 -6.90
C VAL A 271 -15.72 20.79 -7.90
N TRP A 272 -15.59 20.19 -9.06
CA TRP A 272 -14.68 20.70 -10.11
C TRP A 272 -15.07 22.10 -10.57
N LYS A 273 -16.38 22.37 -10.80
CA LYS A 273 -16.84 23.71 -11.20
C LYS A 273 -16.44 24.78 -10.20
N ILE A 274 -16.56 24.52 -8.90
CA ILE A 274 -16.20 25.46 -7.85
C ILE A 274 -14.68 25.62 -7.78
N THR A 275 -13.92 24.52 -7.75
CA THR A 275 -12.47 24.55 -7.49
C THR A 275 -11.64 24.90 -8.74
N THR A 276 -12.14 24.67 -9.95
CA THR A 276 -11.38 24.86 -11.20
C THR A 276 -12.07 25.77 -12.23
N GLY A 277 -13.31 26.17 -11.99
CA GLY A 277 -14.12 26.91 -12.96
C GLY A 277 -14.72 26.04 -14.09
N LYS A 278 -14.38 24.75 -14.19
CA LYS A 278 -14.81 23.81 -15.24
C LYS A 278 -15.58 22.64 -14.65
N PHE A 279 -16.62 22.13 -15.36
CA PHE A 279 -17.35 20.94 -14.92
C PHE A 279 -16.54 19.63 -15.05
N ILE A 280 -15.60 19.58 -15.99
CA ILE A 280 -14.67 18.47 -16.17
C ILE A 280 -13.27 19.03 -16.07
N ALA A 281 -12.47 18.52 -15.13
CA ALA A 281 -11.11 18.95 -14.89
C ALA A 281 -10.15 17.76 -14.93
N TYR A 282 -9.01 17.96 -15.62
CA TYR A 282 -7.88 17.04 -15.50
C TYR A 282 -7.07 17.42 -14.27
N SER A 283 -7.07 16.57 -13.26
CA SER A 283 -6.54 16.90 -11.93
C SER A 283 -5.09 16.48 -11.70
N TYR A 284 -4.42 15.89 -12.71
CA TYR A 284 -3.06 15.38 -12.59
C TYR A 284 -1.96 16.32 -13.14
N GLY A 285 -2.31 17.57 -13.49
CA GLY A 285 -1.34 18.57 -13.97
C GLY A 285 -0.56 18.08 -15.19
N ASP A 286 0.78 18.13 -15.12
CA ASP A 286 1.67 17.72 -16.21
C ASP A 286 1.90 16.21 -16.33
N TYR A 287 1.29 15.41 -15.45
CA TYR A 287 1.34 13.96 -15.58
C TYR A 287 0.43 13.49 -16.70
N GLY A 288 0.96 12.70 -17.63
CA GLY A 288 0.26 12.22 -18.80
C GLY A 288 0.61 10.79 -19.18
N PHE A 289 0.15 10.39 -20.37
CA PHE A 289 0.35 9.07 -20.92
C PHE A 289 1.36 9.11 -22.07
N ASN A 290 2.24 8.12 -22.12
CA ASN A 290 3.12 7.86 -23.25
C ASN A 290 2.60 6.62 -24.01
N TRP A 291 1.59 6.82 -24.85
CA TRP A 291 0.90 5.76 -25.58
C TRP A 291 1.79 5.01 -26.58
N SER A 292 2.83 5.66 -27.12
CA SER A 292 3.74 5.06 -28.10
C SER A 292 4.83 4.19 -27.46
N HIS A 293 5.12 4.36 -26.17
CA HIS A 293 6.19 3.62 -25.47
C HIS A 293 5.72 3.08 -24.11
N PRO A 294 4.72 2.17 -24.11
CA PRO A 294 4.20 1.59 -22.87
C PRO A 294 5.23 0.69 -22.18
N GLN A 295 5.35 0.79 -20.86
CA GLN A 295 6.31 0.04 -20.05
C GLN A 295 5.75 -1.34 -19.63
N ILE A 296 5.19 -2.12 -20.58
CA ILE A 296 4.44 -3.37 -20.32
C ILE A 296 5.24 -4.37 -19.49
N LEU A 297 6.49 -4.67 -19.89
CA LEU A 297 7.31 -5.65 -19.17
C LEU A 297 7.64 -5.19 -17.75
N LYS A 298 7.85 -3.89 -17.53
CA LYS A 298 8.08 -3.35 -16.18
C LYS A 298 6.84 -3.47 -15.32
N VAL A 299 5.68 -3.11 -15.83
CA VAL A 299 4.40 -3.22 -15.13
C VAL A 299 4.12 -4.66 -14.70
N LEU A 300 4.49 -5.64 -15.53
CA LEU A 300 4.24 -7.06 -15.24
C LEU A 300 5.32 -7.70 -14.35
N PHE A 301 6.60 -7.41 -14.59
CA PHE A 301 7.71 -8.21 -14.05
C PHE A 301 8.81 -7.42 -13.33
N SER A 302 8.64 -6.11 -13.12
CA SER A 302 9.64 -5.34 -12.36
C SER A 302 9.67 -5.76 -10.89
N LEU A 303 10.84 -5.70 -10.27
CA LEU A 303 10.97 -5.74 -8.80
C LEU A 303 10.44 -4.46 -8.13
N ASP A 304 10.24 -3.40 -8.92
CA ASP A 304 9.57 -2.18 -8.52
C ASP A 304 8.07 -2.28 -8.85
N ASN A 305 7.28 -2.84 -7.94
CA ASN A 305 5.83 -3.00 -8.01
C ASN A 305 5.27 -3.89 -9.15
N GLY A 306 6.07 -4.74 -9.79
CA GLY A 306 5.58 -5.59 -10.89
C GLY A 306 4.42 -6.51 -10.47
N LEU A 307 3.36 -6.55 -11.30
CA LEU A 307 2.12 -7.26 -11.01
C LEU A 307 2.34 -8.72 -10.60
N PHE A 308 3.08 -9.48 -11.41
CA PHE A 308 3.29 -10.91 -11.19
C PHE A 308 4.39 -11.23 -10.18
N ILE A 309 5.28 -10.27 -9.91
CA ILE A 309 6.30 -10.41 -8.86
C ILE A 309 5.66 -10.33 -7.47
N TYR A 310 4.76 -9.36 -7.26
CA TYR A 310 4.10 -9.15 -5.98
C TYR A 310 2.80 -9.94 -5.80
N SER A 311 2.23 -10.45 -6.90
CA SER A 311 1.00 -11.24 -6.90
C SER A 311 1.12 -12.42 -7.88
N PRO A 312 2.02 -13.40 -7.64
CA PRO A 312 2.26 -14.51 -8.59
C PRO A 312 1.02 -15.36 -8.86
N THR A 313 0.08 -15.41 -7.93
CA THR A 313 -1.24 -16.04 -8.07
C THR A 313 -1.98 -15.57 -9.33
N LEU A 314 -1.78 -14.32 -9.75
CA LEU A 314 -2.46 -13.77 -10.92
C LEU A 314 -1.97 -14.34 -12.26
N ILE A 315 -0.80 -14.97 -12.30
CA ILE A 315 -0.33 -15.73 -13.49
C ILE A 315 -1.32 -16.86 -13.79
N PHE A 316 -1.72 -17.60 -12.76
CA PHE A 316 -2.71 -18.69 -12.91
C PHE A 316 -4.09 -18.18 -13.29
N ALA A 317 -4.45 -16.97 -12.82
CA ALA A 317 -5.68 -16.33 -13.24
C ALA A 317 -5.66 -16.01 -14.75
N VAL A 318 -4.57 -15.45 -15.27
CA VAL A 318 -4.43 -15.19 -16.73
C VAL A 318 -4.43 -16.49 -17.52
N LEU A 319 -3.69 -17.51 -17.09
CA LEU A 319 -3.69 -18.83 -17.73
C LEU A 319 -5.10 -19.45 -17.75
N GLY A 320 -5.84 -19.34 -16.64
CA GLY A 320 -7.22 -19.80 -16.58
C GLY A 320 -8.14 -19.05 -17.55
N LEU A 321 -7.98 -17.73 -17.73
CA LEU A 321 -8.75 -16.97 -18.73
C LEU A 321 -8.41 -17.43 -20.15
N LEU A 322 -7.15 -17.71 -20.45
CA LEU A 322 -6.73 -18.24 -21.76
C LEU A 322 -7.32 -19.63 -22.03
N ILE A 323 -7.37 -20.49 -21.00
CA ILE A 323 -8.02 -21.81 -21.07
C ILE A 323 -9.54 -21.62 -21.32
N GLY A 324 -10.20 -20.77 -20.52
CA GLY A 324 -11.63 -20.50 -20.65
C GLY A 324 -12.00 -19.91 -22.00
N PHE A 325 -11.17 -19.06 -22.58
CA PHE A 325 -11.34 -18.52 -23.92
C PHE A 325 -11.31 -19.60 -25.02
N LYS A 326 -10.51 -20.65 -24.84
CA LYS A 326 -10.44 -21.78 -25.79
C LYS A 326 -11.58 -22.80 -25.63
N GLN A 327 -12.40 -22.72 -24.58
CA GLN A 327 -13.49 -23.65 -24.31
C GLN A 327 -14.69 -23.35 -25.20
N THR A 328 -14.72 -23.91 -26.39
CA THR A 328 -15.81 -23.71 -27.39
C THR A 328 -17.14 -24.33 -26.98
N HIS A 329 -17.15 -25.35 -26.12
CA HIS A 329 -18.33 -26.03 -25.66
C HIS A 329 -19.15 -25.23 -24.64
N ASP A 330 -18.50 -24.48 -23.74
CA ASP A 330 -19.14 -23.55 -22.81
C ASP A 330 -19.02 -22.11 -23.30
N LYS A 331 -19.93 -21.73 -24.22
CA LYS A 331 -19.94 -20.38 -24.82
C LYS A 331 -20.06 -19.26 -23.78
N LYS A 332 -20.76 -19.51 -22.67
CA LYS A 332 -20.97 -18.52 -21.64
C LYS A 332 -19.67 -18.24 -20.90
N MET A 333 -18.94 -19.29 -20.52
CA MET A 333 -17.64 -19.19 -19.88
C MET A 333 -16.59 -18.60 -20.84
N ASN A 334 -16.59 -19.03 -22.10
CA ASN A 334 -15.73 -18.47 -23.15
C ASN A 334 -15.85 -16.94 -23.22
N ASN A 335 -17.07 -16.40 -23.26
CA ASN A 335 -17.30 -14.96 -23.37
C ASN A 335 -16.94 -14.21 -22.08
N ILE A 336 -17.20 -14.77 -20.89
CA ILE A 336 -16.75 -14.17 -19.61
C ILE A 336 -15.23 -14.08 -19.61
N ALA A 337 -14.55 -15.16 -20.01
CA ALA A 337 -13.09 -15.19 -20.09
C ALA A 337 -12.56 -14.18 -21.11
N LEU A 338 -13.17 -14.10 -22.30
CA LEU A 338 -12.80 -13.15 -23.35
C LEU A 338 -12.93 -11.68 -22.88
N ILE A 339 -14.08 -11.32 -22.31
CA ILE A 339 -14.33 -9.95 -21.86
C ILE A 339 -13.40 -9.60 -20.69
N SER A 340 -13.19 -10.53 -19.74
CA SER A 340 -12.26 -10.34 -18.62
C SER A 340 -10.83 -10.15 -19.13
N LEU A 341 -10.38 -10.99 -20.05
CA LEU A 341 -9.05 -10.88 -20.67
C LEU A 341 -8.90 -9.56 -21.42
N PHE A 342 -9.90 -9.15 -22.20
CA PHE A 342 -9.89 -7.87 -22.90
C PHE A 342 -9.74 -6.68 -21.94
N ILE A 343 -10.51 -6.65 -20.84
CA ILE A 343 -10.43 -5.59 -19.82
C ILE A 343 -9.04 -5.58 -19.17
N ILE A 344 -8.49 -6.75 -18.84
CA ILE A 344 -7.15 -6.86 -18.23
C ILE A 344 -6.06 -6.37 -19.20
N LEU A 345 -6.11 -6.76 -20.47
CA LEU A 345 -5.13 -6.33 -21.48
C LEU A 345 -5.21 -4.82 -21.73
N LEU A 346 -6.43 -4.29 -21.81
CA LEU A 346 -6.66 -2.84 -21.95
C LEU A 346 -6.10 -2.09 -20.73
N LEU A 347 -6.31 -2.63 -19.53
CA LEU A 347 -5.79 -2.05 -18.29
C LEU A 347 -4.25 -2.10 -18.25
N ILE A 348 -3.64 -3.22 -18.67
CA ILE A 348 -2.18 -3.33 -18.80
C ILE A 348 -1.65 -2.23 -19.73
N TYR A 349 -2.28 -2.04 -20.90
CA TYR A 349 -1.85 -1.01 -21.85
C TYR A 349 -1.98 0.41 -21.27
N ILE A 350 -3.12 0.74 -20.65
CA ILE A 350 -3.34 2.07 -20.05
C ILE A 350 -2.34 2.34 -18.92
N ILE A 351 -2.18 1.40 -17.99
CA ILE A 351 -1.27 1.55 -16.85
C ILE A 351 0.19 1.66 -17.30
N SER A 352 0.60 0.82 -18.26
CA SER A 352 1.96 0.83 -18.79
C SER A 352 2.30 2.07 -19.60
N SER A 353 1.28 2.76 -20.13
CA SER A 353 1.42 4.03 -20.82
C SER A 353 1.47 5.23 -19.86
N TRP A 354 1.07 5.07 -18.60
CA TRP A 354 1.13 6.13 -17.60
C TRP A 354 2.57 6.49 -17.25
N ARG A 355 2.90 7.79 -17.15
CA ARG A 355 4.26 8.27 -16.90
C ARG A 355 4.86 7.70 -15.61
N ILE A 356 4.05 7.58 -14.54
CA ILE A 356 4.44 6.91 -13.29
C ILE A 356 3.84 5.51 -13.28
N TRP A 357 4.33 4.64 -14.18
CA TRP A 357 3.80 3.29 -14.40
C TRP A 357 3.82 2.41 -13.15
N ASN A 358 4.77 2.61 -12.21
CA ASN A 358 4.89 1.87 -10.95
C ASN A 358 3.95 2.36 -9.84
N PHE A 359 3.23 3.47 -10.07
CA PHE A 359 2.33 4.10 -9.09
C PHE A 359 3.00 4.55 -7.78
N GLY A 360 4.34 4.70 -7.78
CA GLY A 360 5.11 5.20 -6.64
C GLY A 360 5.07 4.30 -5.41
N ALA A 361 5.04 4.93 -4.24
CA ALA A 361 5.01 4.28 -2.94
C ALA A 361 3.78 3.38 -2.75
N SER A 362 3.90 2.08 -3.05
CA SER A 362 2.81 1.11 -2.91
C SER A 362 3.34 -0.32 -2.74
N TYR A 363 2.50 -1.21 -2.20
CA TYR A 363 2.79 -2.64 -2.18
C TYR A 363 2.19 -3.30 -3.41
N GLY A 364 3.04 -3.79 -4.28
CA GLY A 364 2.66 -4.39 -5.56
C GLY A 364 1.99 -3.40 -6.50
N HIS A 365 1.50 -3.89 -7.63
CA HIS A 365 0.90 -3.01 -8.63
C HIS A 365 -0.54 -2.64 -8.30
N ARG A 366 -0.71 -1.59 -7.47
CA ARG A 366 -2.02 -1.14 -6.94
C ARG A 366 -3.06 -0.84 -8.02
N GLY A 367 -2.63 -0.43 -9.21
CA GLY A 367 -3.55 -0.14 -10.32
C GLY A 367 -4.40 -1.34 -10.79
N PHE A 368 -4.02 -2.58 -10.44
CA PHE A 368 -4.76 -3.78 -10.82
C PHE A 368 -5.68 -4.33 -9.72
N VAL A 369 -5.60 -3.85 -8.49
CA VAL A 369 -6.44 -4.34 -7.37
C VAL A 369 -7.92 -4.22 -7.70
N ASP A 370 -8.29 -3.13 -8.35
CA ASP A 370 -9.64 -2.81 -8.80
C ASP A 370 -10.18 -3.89 -9.77
N ALA A 371 -9.30 -4.53 -10.56
CA ALA A 371 -9.61 -5.57 -11.55
C ALA A 371 -9.58 -7.01 -11.02
N TYR A 372 -9.20 -7.24 -9.76
CA TYR A 372 -9.13 -8.59 -9.20
C TYR A 372 -10.41 -9.42 -9.34
N PRO A 373 -11.62 -8.84 -9.35
CA PRO A 373 -12.82 -9.61 -9.66
C PRO A 373 -12.78 -10.30 -11.02
N PHE A 374 -12.17 -9.73 -12.06
CA PHE A 374 -11.99 -10.35 -13.38
C PHE A 374 -10.93 -11.45 -13.35
N PHE A 375 -9.83 -11.25 -12.63
CA PHE A 375 -8.82 -12.28 -12.40
C PHE A 375 -9.40 -13.48 -11.63
N ALA A 376 -10.36 -13.25 -10.72
CA ALA A 376 -10.99 -14.31 -9.96
C ALA A 376 -11.72 -15.33 -10.85
N PHE A 377 -12.36 -14.93 -11.95
CA PHE A 377 -12.93 -15.86 -12.90
C PHE A 377 -11.87 -16.76 -13.53
N GLY A 378 -10.74 -16.17 -13.94
CA GLY A 378 -9.63 -16.95 -14.49
C GLY A 378 -9.04 -17.94 -13.49
N LEU A 379 -8.83 -17.52 -12.25
CA LEU A 379 -8.33 -18.39 -11.20
C LEU A 379 -9.31 -19.53 -10.91
N ALA A 380 -10.62 -19.25 -10.89
CA ALA A 380 -11.65 -20.27 -10.71
C ALA A 380 -11.66 -21.29 -11.86
N ILE A 381 -11.44 -20.83 -13.10
CA ILE A 381 -11.29 -21.73 -14.27
C ILE A 381 -10.04 -22.60 -14.11
N ALA A 382 -8.89 -22.01 -13.77
CA ALA A 382 -7.65 -22.75 -13.57
C ALA A 382 -7.78 -23.84 -12.49
N ILE A 383 -8.46 -23.53 -11.37
CA ILE A 383 -8.71 -24.48 -10.29
C ILE A 383 -9.70 -25.57 -10.74
N ARG A 384 -10.76 -25.21 -11.48
CA ARG A 384 -11.76 -26.16 -11.99
C ARG A 384 -11.16 -27.17 -12.95
N ASP A 385 -10.32 -26.70 -13.87
CA ASP A 385 -9.84 -27.47 -15.02
C ASP A 385 -8.59 -28.32 -14.72
N CYS A 386 -8.17 -28.40 -13.47
CA CYS A 386 -7.17 -29.34 -13.02
C CYS A 386 -7.78 -30.73 -12.82
N TYR A 387 -7.80 -31.57 -13.88
CA TYR A 387 -8.50 -32.85 -13.91
C TYR A 387 -7.75 -33.99 -13.22
N THR A 388 -6.43 -34.04 -13.30
CA THR A 388 -5.62 -35.11 -12.71
C THR A 388 -5.29 -34.82 -11.24
N SER A 389 -5.04 -35.87 -10.45
CA SER A 389 -4.59 -35.72 -9.06
C SER A 389 -3.27 -34.93 -8.98
N TRP A 390 -2.35 -35.19 -9.88
CA TRP A 390 -1.07 -34.49 -9.95
C TRP A 390 -1.22 -33.01 -10.32
N SER A 391 -2.06 -32.67 -11.31
CA SER A 391 -2.29 -31.26 -11.68
C SER A 391 -2.93 -30.48 -10.55
N ARG A 392 -3.84 -31.11 -9.77
CA ARG A 392 -4.43 -30.50 -8.57
C ARG A 392 -3.39 -30.26 -7.48
N VAL A 393 -2.57 -31.26 -7.16
CA VAL A 393 -1.51 -31.12 -6.17
C VAL A 393 -0.57 -29.99 -6.59
N LEU A 394 -0.12 -29.98 -7.84
CA LEU A 394 0.79 -28.97 -8.36
C LEU A 394 0.19 -27.56 -8.24
N ILE A 395 -1.03 -27.32 -8.73
CA ILE A 395 -1.63 -25.98 -8.69
C ILE A 395 -1.83 -25.50 -7.26
N TYR A 396 -2.32 -26.34 -6.35
CA TYR A 396 -2.50 -25.94 -4.95
C TYR A 396 -1.16 -25.68 -4.26
N THR A 397 -0.12 -26.49 -4.50
CA THR A 397 1.21 -26.27 -3.95
C THR A 397 1.74 -24.92 -4.41
N VAL A 398 1.66 -24.62 -5.70
CA VAL A 398 2.16 -23.32 -6.23
C VAL A 398 1.33 -22.15 -5.72
N LEU A 399 0.00 -22.26 -5.65
CA LEU A 399 -0.85 -21.19 -5.10
C LEU A 399 -0.57 -20.95 -3.61
N ILE A 400 -0.38 -21.99 -2.82
CA ILE A 400 -0.03 -21.86 -1.39
C ILE A 400 1.35 -21.22 -1.27
N THR A 401 2.35 -21.67 -2.01
CA THR A 401 3.71 -21.10 -1.98
C THR A 401 3.69 -19.64 -2.42
N SER A 402 2.96 -19.30 -3.49
CA SER A 402 2.77 -17.92 -3.94
C SER A 402 2.14 -17.05 -2.85
N THR A 403 1.12 -17.58 -2.15
CA THR A 403 0.46 -16.86 -1.04
C THR A 403 1.42 -16.62 0.12
N ILE A 404 2.22 -17.61 0.50
CA ILE A 404 3.24 -17.47 1.55
C ILE A 404 4.26 -16.40 1.15
N VAL A 405 4.78 -16.44 -0.08
CA VAL A 405 5.74 -15.45 -0.59
C VAL A 405 5.12 -14.05 -0.59
N THR A 406 3.90 -13.90 -1.11
CA THR A 406 3.15 -12.62 -1.08
C THR A 406 2.98 -12.09 0.34
N SER A 407 2.60 -12.96 1.30
CA SER A 407 2.42 -12.58 2.72
C SER A 407 3.73 -12.15 3.37
N ILE A 408 4.83 -12.85 3.11
CA ILE A 408 6.17 -12.49 3.59
C ILE A 408 6.60 -11.14 3.02
N HIS A 409 6.38 -10.88 1.73
CA HIS A 409 6.70 -9.61 1.12
C HIS A 409 5.84 -8.48 1.65
N MET A 410 4.54 -8.69 1.80
CA MET A 410 3.60 -7.73 2.39
C MET A 410 4.04 -7.34 3.80
N TYR A 411 4.38 -8.32 4.63
CA TYR A 411 4.91 -8.08 5.97
C TYR A 411 6.22 -7.29 5.95
N ASN A 412 7.16 -7.62 5.06
CA ASN A 412 8.40 -6.87 4.91
C ASN A 412 8.17 -5.43 4.40
N TYR A 413 7.18 -5.21 3.54
CA TYR A 413 6.78 -3.87 3.12
C TYR A 413 6.23 -3.06 4.31
N TRP A 414 5.37 -3.65 5.14
CA TRP A 414 4.84 -3.01 6.34
C TRP A 414 5.93 -2.61 7.34
N LEU A 415 7.04 -3.33 7.34
CA LEU A 415 8.22 -3.01 8.14
C LEU A 415 9.17 -1.99 7.48
N GLY A 416 8.81 -1.42 6.33
CA GLY A 416 9.65 -0.48 5.59
C GLY A 416 10.91 -1.10 4.96
N LYS A 417 10.94 -2.42 4.76
CA LYS A 417 12.13 -3.14 4.24
C LYS A 417 12.19 -3.27 2.74
N ILE A 418 11.10 -3.01 2.07
CA ILE A 418 11.03 -2.94 0.61
C ILE A 418 10.80 -1.45 0.28
N PRO A 419 11.86 -0.65 0.18
CA PRO A 419 11.74 0.72 -0.29
C PRO A 419 11.42 0.70 -1.79
N PHE A 420 10.72 1.72 -2.26
CA PHE A 420 10.20 1.85 -3.62
C PHE A 420 11.27 1.82 -4.72
N GLU A 421 12.55 2.00 -4.40
CA GLU A 421 13.57 2.37 -5.37
C GLU A 421 14.73 1.36 -5.49
N THR A 422 14.77 0.29 -4.69
CA THR A 422 15.87 -0.65 -4.73
C THR A 422 15.46 -2.11 -4.91
N PRO A 423 15.56 -2.65 -6.13
CA PRO A 423 15.23 -4.05 -6.42
C PRO A 423 15.94 -5.09 -5.55
N THR A 424 17.14 -4.76 -5.06
CA THR A 424 17.96 -5.63 -4.20
C THR A 424 17.29 -5.90 -2.83
N ALA A 425 16.47 -4.98 -2.33
CA ALA A 425 15.77 -5.12 -1.06
C ALA A 425 14.77 -6.28 -1.04
N TYR A 426 14.16 -6.61 -2.18
CA TYR A 426 13.20 -7.71 -2.32
C TYR A 426 13.82 -9.06 -1.92
N ILE A 427 14.98 -9.40 -2.49
CA ILE A 427 15.68 -10.68 -2.21
C ILE A 427 16.25 -10.69 -0.79
N GLN A 428 16.80 -9.56 -0.32
CA GLN A 428 17.32 -9.44 1.04
C GLN A 428 16.21 -9.58 2.10
N ALA A 429 15.03 -9.03 1.85
CA ALA A 429 13.87 -9.16 2.72
C ALA A 429 13.45 -10.63 2.89
N LEU A 430 13.43 -11.42 1.82
CA LEU A 430 13.17 -12.87 1.89
C LEU A 430 14.24 -13.61 2.71
N LYS A 431 15.51 -13.34 2.44
CA LYS A 431 16.63 -14.02 3.12
C LYS A 431 16.67 -13.73 4.63
N SER A 432 16.31 -12.52 5.04
CA SER A 432 16.36 -12.09 6.46
C SER A 432 15.13 -12.50 7.28
N PHE A 433 14.02 -12.88 6.63
CA PHE A 433 12.77 -13.24 7.29
C PHE A 433 12.88 -14.37 8.29
N PRO A 434 13.51 -15.54 7.99
CA PRO A 434 13.62 -16.63 8.97
C PRO A 434 14.36 -16.23 10.24
N LYS A 435 15.46 -15.46 10.11
CA LYS A 435 16.26 -14.98 11.24
C LYS A 435 15.45 -14.05 12.16
N ARG A 436 14.58 -13.20 11.58
CA ARG A 436 13.70 -12.32 12.36
C ARG A 436 12.63 -13.07 13.12
N VAL A 437 12.00 -14.06 12.46
CA VAL A 437 11.01 -14.92 13.13
C VAL A 437 11.68 -15.66 14.28
N TYR A 438 12.86 -16.23 14.06
CA TYR A 438 13.60 -16.91 15.10
C TYR A 438 13.92 -15.98 16.28
N VAL A 439 14.53 -14.82 16.03
CA VAL A 439 14.91 -13.88 17.09
C VAL A 439 13.68 -13.31 17.80
N GLY A 440 12.61 -13.00 17.06
CA GLY A 440 11.37 -12.46 17.61
C GLY A 440 10.69 -13.43 18.58
N LEU A 441 10.59 -14.72 18.22
CA LEU A 441 9.81 -15.71 18.96
C LEU A 441 10.63 -16.53 19.97
N PHE A 442 11.89 -16.81 19.69
CA PHE A 442 12.66 -17.80 20.44
C PHE A 442 13.86 -17.22 21.20
N VAL A 443 14.32 -16.02 20.88
CA VAL A 443 15.40 -15.38 21.64
C VAL A 443 14.81 -14.58 22.80
N PRO A 444 15.21 -14.85 24.05
CA PRO A 444 14.72 -14.12 25.23
C PRO A 444 15.13 -12.64 25.18
N ASP A 445 14.33 -11.76 25.79
CA ASP A 445 14.58 -10.32 25.76
C ASP A 445 15.89 -9.88 26.41
N TYR A 446 16.36 -10.61 27.43
CA TYR A 446 17.67 -10.33 28.07
C TYR A 446 18.87 -10.61 27.14
N LYS A 447 18.65 -11.30 26.01
CA LYS A 447 19.64 -11.52 24.93
C LYS A 447 19.38 -10.67 23.70
N LYS A 448 18.51 -9.69 23.77
CA LYS A 448 18.24 -8.74 22.67
C LYS A 448 18.78 -7.37 23.03
N SER A 449 19.13 -6.59 22.03
CA SER A 449 19.61 -5.20 22.18
C SER A 449 18.58 -4.24 22.78
N THR A 450 17.37 -4.69 23.09
CA THR A 450 16.36 -3.96 23.85
C THR A 450 16.69 -3.84 25.34
N ASN A 451 17.66 -4.59 25.85
CA ASN A 451 18.01 -4.62 27.25
C ASN A 451 19.47 -4.17 27.46
N ILE A 452 19.69 -3.20 28.35
CA ILE A 452 21.02 -2.67 28.67
C ILE A 452 21.98 -3.75 29.22
N ASN A 453 21.44 -4.76 29.90
CA ASN A 453 22.18 -5.86 30.48
C ASN A 453 22.38 -7.05 29.51
N SER A 454 22.00 -6.91 28.26
CA SER A 454 22.07 -8.01 27.27
C SER A 454 23.48 -8.29 26.73
N GLY A 455 24.49 -7.57 27.19
CA GLY A 455 25.86 -7.75 26.71
C GLY A 455 26.14 -7.06 25.39
N LEU A 456 25.74 -5.81 25.26
CA LEU A 456 26.02 -4.95 24.09
C LEU A 456 27.52 -4.68 23.96
N LYS A 457 28.18 -5.21 22.92
CA LYS A 457 29.62 -5.00 22.68
C LYS A 457 29.95 -5.12 21.20
N ALA A 458 30.73 -4.17 20.69
CA ALA A 458 31.11 -4.11 19.29
C ALA A 458 32.59 -3.79 19.07
N LEU A 459 33.17 -4.37 18.02
CA LEU A 459 34.45 -3.95 17.45
C LEU A 459 34.19 -3.25 16.12
N VAL A 460 34.44 -1.96 16.08
CA VAL A 460 34.23 -1.09 14.89
C VAL A 460 35.57 -0.87 14.20
N SER A 461 35.65 -1.11 12.91
CA SER A 461 36.84 -0.91 12.08
C SER A 461 36.47 -0.14 10.81
N ASP A 462 37.19 0.94 10.54
CA ASP A 462 37.05 1.68 9.29
C ASP A 462 37.62 0.87 8.13
N VAL A 463 36.83 0.67 7.11
CA VAL A 463 37.20 -0.04 5.86
C VAL A 463 36.84 0.83 4.63
N SER A 464 36.76 2.13 4.81
CA SER A 464 36.44 3.08 3.75
C SER A 464 37.55 3.11 2.67
N ASP A 465 37.14 3.13 1.42
CA ASP A 465 38.08 3.17 0.27
C ASP A 465 38.89 4.47 0.22
N LYS A 466 38.35 5.55 0.79
CA LYS A 466 38.99 6.86 0.91
C LYS A 466 39.14 7.21 2.39
N LYS A 467 40.31 7.75 2.76
CA LYS A 467 40.48 8.29 4.12
C LYS A 467 39.50 9.41 4.38
N ILE A 468 38.95 9.46 5.60
CA ILE A 468 38.08 10.53 6.05
C ILE A 468 38.88 11.85 5.98
N PRO A 469 38.36 12.89 5.33
CA PRO A 469 39.09 14.14 5.12
C PRO A 469 39.27 14.91 6.44
N ASN A 470 40.47 15.53 6.62
CA ASN A 470 40.73 16.40 7.76
C ASN A 470 40.04 17.79 7.66
N ALA A 471 39.44 18.09 6.49
CA ALA A 471 38.69 19.32 6.25
C ALA A 471 37.50 19.05 5.34
N ALA A 472 36.36 19.70 5.59
CA ALA A 472 35.15 19.57 4.81
C ALA A 472 34.38 20.89 4.73
N LYS A 473 33.47 21.01 3.74
CA LYS A 473 32.56 22.16 3.65
C LYS A 473 31.36 21.99 4.57
N PRO A 474 30.71 23.07 5.04
CA PRO A 474 29.46 22.98 5.76
C PRO A 474 28.41 22.16 4.98
N SER A 475 27.69 21.27 5.66
CA SER A 475 26.69 20.39 5.07
C SER A 475 27.21 19.42 3.98
N GLN A 476 28.51 19.27 3.83
CA GLN A 476 29.09 18.28 2.93
C GLN A 476 28.73 16.86 3.39
N SER A 477 28.56 15.97 2.43
CA SER A 477 28.33 14.54 2.68
C SER A 477 29.65 13.79 2.57
N ILE A 478 29.97 12.94 3.55
CA ILE A 478 31.16 12.08 3.58
C ILE A 478 30.70 10.63 3.56
N ASP A 479 31.07 9.91 2.49
CA ASP A 479 30.77 8.48 2.39
C ASP A 479 31.74 7.65 3.22
N VAL A 480 31.21 6.72 4.00
CA VAL A 480 31.96 5.89 4.92
C VAL A 480 31.58 4.41 4.79
N LYS A 481 32.56 3.53 5.03
CA LYS A 481 32.35 2.09 5.11
C LYS A 481 32.98 1.55 6.40
N TYR A 482 32.19 0.85 7.18
CA TYR A 482 32.65 0.24 8.44
C TYR A 482 32.41 -1.26 8.44
N SER A 483 33.40 -2.00 8.93
CA SER A 483 33.29 -3.40 9.30
C SER A 483 33.07 -3.51 10.80
N ILE A 484 31.98 -4.10 11.22
CA ILE A 484 31.58 -4.14 12.63
C ILE A 484 31.34 -5.59 13.02
N LEU A 485 32.03 -6.02 14.09
CA LEU A 485 31.89 -7.36 14.67
C LEU A 485 31.08 -7.26 15.96
N ASN A 486 30.03 -8.04 16.09
CA ASN A 486 29.32 -8.22 17.36
C ASN A 486 30.16 -9.10 18.27
N THR A 487 30.87 -8.49 19.20
CA THR A 487 31.71 -9.20 20.21
C THR A 487 30.98 -9.40 21.54
N GLY A 488 29.70 -9.00 21.57
CA GLY A 488 28.84 -9.17 22.74
C GLY A 488 28.02 -10.46 22.71
N GLU A 489 27.11 -10.61 23.65
CA GLU A 489 26.21 -11.75 23.79
C GLU A 489 24.81 -11.50 23.25
N SER A 490 24.49 -10.23 22.92
CA SER A 490 23.17 -9.81 22.47
C SER A 490 22.99 -9.97 20.96
N TYR A 491 21.76 -10.29 20.55
CA TYR A 491 21.30 -10.10 19.19
C TYR A 491 21.02 -8.63 18.95
N TRP A 492 21.68 -8.00 17.99
CA TRP A 492 21.42 -6.63 17.61
C TRP A 492 20.23 -6.55 16.66
N LEU A 493 19.20 -5.85 17.09
CA LEU A 493 17.99 -5.70 16.33
C LEU A 493 18.15 -4.61 15.26
N ASP A 494 17.67 -4.89 14.07
CA ASP A 494 17.68 -3.91 12.97
C ASP A 494 16.54 -2.88 13.10
N ALA A 495 16.61 -1.81 12.31
CA ALA A 495 15.61 -0.73 12.30
C ALA A 495 14.17 -1.20 12.04
N HIS A 496 13.99 -2.43 11.60
CA HIS A 496 12.73 -3.00 11.16
C HIS A 496 12.21 -4.12 12.08
N THR A 497 12.82 -4.29 13.20
CA THR A 497 12.28 -5.17 14.25
C THR A 497 11.11 -4.45 14.92
N LEU A 498 10.00 -5.17 15.10
CA LEU A 498 8.73 -4.64 15.64
C LEU A 498 8.77 -4.30 17.14
N LEU A 499 9.91 -4.38 17.79
CA LEU A 499 10.06 -4.11 19.22
C LEU A 499 10.30 -2.61 19.45
N VAL A 500 9.74 -2.09 20.52
CA VAL A 500 9.95 -0.72 20.98
C VAL A 500 11.36 -0.58 21.54
N GLY A 501 12.16 0.30 20.95
CA GLY A 501 13.55 0.50 21.36
C GLY A 501 14.50 -0.62 20.94
N GLY A 502 15.77 -0.48 21.27
CA GLY A 502 16.78 -1.50 21.06
C GLY A 502 17.23 -1.70 19.61
N LYS A 503 16.80 -0.86 18.68
CA LYS A 503 17.29 -0.86 17.29
C LYS A 503 18.72 -0.40 17.26
N VAL A 504 19.62 -1.21 16.69
CA VAL A 504 21.04 -0.88 16.67
C VAL A 504 21.40 -0.17 15.38
N SER A 505 22.13 0.94 15.53
CA SER A 505 22.65 1.76 14.44
C SER A 505 24.11 2.09 14.68
N LEU A 506 24.84 2.42 13.61
CA LEU A 506 26.10 3.15 13.73
C LEU A 506 25.75 4.64 13.87
N GLY A 507 26.03 5.19 15.04
CA GLY A 507 25.76 6.57 15.38
C GLY A 507 26.97 7.45 15.17
N VAL A 508 26.76 8.68 14.72
CA VAL A 508 27.79 9.71 14.55
C VAL A 508 27.47 10.86 15.48
N LEU A 509 28.44 11.26 16.26
CA LEU A 509 28.35 12.42 17.15
C LEU A 509 29.42 13.45 16.76
N TRP A 510 29.08 14.71 16.81
CA TRP A 510 30.00 15.82 16.53
C TRP A 510 30.19 16.64 17.79
N PHE A 511 31.44 16.93 18.12
CA PHE A 511 31.82 17.79 19.25
C PHE A 511 32.62 18.98 18.75
N PRO A 512 32.34 20.19 19.21
CA PRO A 512 33.28 21.29 19.05
C PRO A 512 34.61 20.92 19.72
N GLN A 513 35.73 21.09 19.00
CA GLN A 513 37.05 20.76 19.53
C GLN A 513 37.46 21.82 20.59
N LEU A 514 37.30 21.49 21.87
CA LEU A 514 37.57 22.41 22.98
C LEU A 514 39.04 22.40 23.46
N GLU A 515 39.78 21.29 23.34
CA GLU A 515 41.20 21.18 23.75
C GLU A 515 41.90 20.00 23.05
N LYS A 516 43.15 20.19 22.62
CA LYS A 516 44.02 19.12 22.13
C LYS A 516 44.34 18.15 23.30
N GLY A 517 43.93 16.89 23.18
CA GLY A 517 44.39 15.83 24.10
C GLY A 517 43.32 15.09 24.92
N LYS A 518 42.07 15.53 24.92
CA LYS A 518 40.97 14.78 25.58
C LYS A 518 40.42 13.70 24.68
N GLY A 519 41.11 12.65 24.42
CA GLY A 519 40.79 11.44 23.66
C GLY A 519 39.32 11.21 23.24
N CYS A 520 39.05 10.18 22.46
CA CYS A 520 37.74 9.75 21.95
C CYS A 520 36.70 9.47 23.05
N ARG A 521 36.24 10.48 23.77
CA ARG A 521 35.21 10.36 24.80
C ARG A 521 34.05 11.27 24.48
N ARG A 522 32.85 10.75 24.70
CA ARG A 522 31.59 11.48 24.56
C ARG A 522 31.57 12.67 25.53
N GLN A 523 31.14 13.82 25.04
CA GLN A 523 31.02 15.05 25.84
C GLN A 523 29.54 15.48 25.94
N PRO A 524 29.14 16.19 26.99
CA PRO A 524 27.74 16.61 27.18
C PRO A 524 27.19 17.48 26.04
N GLU A 525 28.06 18.21 25.34
CA GLU A 525 27.73 19.16 24.26
C GLU A 525 27.70 18.49 22.87
N ALA A 526 27.53 17.18 22.80
CA ALA A 526 27.46 16.43 21.56
C ALA A 526 26.31 16.90 20.67
N ILE A 527 26.63 17.29 19.43
CA ILE A 527 25.63 17.45 18.38
C ILE A 527 25.32 16.05 17.84
N ASP A 528 24.08 15.60 18.03
CA ASP A 528 23.63 14.32 17.49
C ASP A 528 23.59 14.38 15.96
N GLY A 529 24.23 13.43 15.31
CA GLY A 529 24.43 13.41 13.85
C GLY A 529 23.71 12.24 13.17
N THR A 530 24.35 11.75 12.12
CA THR A 530 23.78 10.70 11.26
C THR A 530 23.63 9.37 11.98
N ARG A 531 22.56 8.62 11.66
CA ARG A 531 22.36 7.21 12.02
C ARG A 531 22.44 6.35 10.77
N ILE A 532 23.35 5.37 10.75
CA ILE A 532 23.44 4.35 9.69
C ILE A 532 22.85 3.06 10.25
N PRO A 533 21.64 2.65 9.82
CA PRO A 533 20.94 1.50 10.39
C PRO A 533 21.57 0.19 9.94
N LEU A 534 21.40 -0.87 10.74
CA LEU A 534 21.73 -2.24 10.34
C LEU A 534 20.82 -2.70 9.19
N ALA A 535 21.38 -3.39 8.22
CA ALA A 535 20.63 -4.01 7.12
C ALA A 535 19.83 -5.27 7.55
N GLY A 536 20.10 -5.83 8.73
CA GLY A 536 19.44 -7.01 9.28
C GLY A 536 19.88 -7.27 10.71
N ILE A 537 19.25 -8.25 11.37
CA ILE A 537 19.64 -8.68 12.72
C ILE A 537 21.05 -9.27 12.70
N VAL A 538 21.89 -8.86 13.64
CA VAL A 538 23.28 -9.31 13.80
C VAL A 538 23.38 -10.19 15.06
N ALA A 539 23.74 -11.46 14.86
CA ALA A 539 23.90 -12.41 15.96
C ALA A 539 25.25 -12.19 16.69
N PRO A 540 25.40 -12.69 17.94
CA PRO A 540 26.69 -12.78 18.60
C PRO A 540 27.76 -13.45 17.70
N GLY A 541 28.95 -12.86 17.62
CA GLY A 541 30.05 -13.33 16.77
C GLY A 541 29.92 -12.99 15.28
N GLU A 542 28.83 -12.39 14.83
CA GLU A 542 28.60 -12.06 13.43
C GLU A 542 29.21 -10.71 13.05
N ARG A 543 29.76 -10.63 11.83
CA ARG A 543 30.31 -9.41 11.25
C ARG A 543 29.36 -8.80 10.23
N VAL A 544 29.18 -7.48 10.29
CA VAL A 544 28.38 -6.72 9.33
C VAL A 544 29.21 -5.60 8.71
N TYR A 545 28.94 -5.31 7.44
CA TYR A 545 29.51 -4.17 6.72
C TYR A 545 28.43 -3.13 6.55
N LEU A 546 28.70 -1.91 7.06
CA LEU A 546 27.80 -0.77 6.91
C LEU A 546 28.40 0.24 5.95
N HIS A 547 27.60 0.72 5.03
CA HIS A 547 27.93 1.81 4.11
C HIS A 547 26.88 2.89 4.25
N GLY A 548 27.29 4.12 4.37
CA GLY A 548 26.39 5.28 4.51
C GLY A 548 27.12 6.59 4.32
N SER A 549 26.33 7.65 4.36
CA SER A 549 26.79 9.01 4.14
C SER A 549 26.58 9.83 5.41
N ILE A 550 27.63 10.47 5.89
CA ILE A 550 27.64 11.28 7.12
C ILE A 550 27.52 12.75 6.73
N GLN A 551 26.58 13.46 7.35
CA GLN A 551 26.43 14.91 7.15
C GLN A 551 27.36 15.68 8.07
N VAL A 552 28.16 16.57 7.50
CA VAL A 552 29.03 17.51 8.21
C VAL A 552 28.21 18.64 8.84
N PRO A 553 28.55 19.14 10.03
CA PRO A 553 27.88 20.28 10.65
C PRO A 553 27.75 21.49 9.72
N LYS A 554 26.65 22.25 9.88
CA LYS A 554 26.37 23.45 9.08
C LYS A 554 27.24 24.65 9.47
N VAL A 555 27.65 24.67 10.73
CA VAL A 555 28.42 25.79 11.29
C VAL A 555 29.92 25.54 11.07
N PRO A 556 30.69 26.49 10.49
CA PRO A 556 32.14 26.36 10.40
C PRO A 556 32.78 26.28 11.78
N GLY A 557 33.82 25.46 11.93
CA GLY A 557 34.52 25.25 13.19
C GLY A 557 35.43 24.05 13.16
N GLN A 558 36.14 23.80 14.26
CA GLN A 558 36.91 22.57 14.47
C GLN A 558 36.03 21.57 15.23
N TYR A 559 35.89 20.38 14.69
CA TYR A 559 35.03 19.33 15.27
C TYR A 559 35.80 18.04 15.41
N THR A 560 35.48 17.30 16.47
CA THR A 560 35.81 15.88 16.58
C THR A 560 34.54 15.07 16.21
N MET A 561 34.66 14.23 15.21
CA MET A 561 33.62 13.28 14.78
C MET A 561 33.86 11.96 15.52
N LEU A 562 32.92 11.52 16.34
CA LEU A 562 32.92 10.23 17.02
C LEU A 562 31.94 9.28 16.36
N ILE A 563 32.39 8.08 16.05
CA ILE A 563 31.58 7.02 15.44
C ILE A 563 31.52 5.83 16.39
N GLU A 564 30.31 5.44 16.75
CA GLU A 564 30.04 4.47 17.79
C GLU A 564 28.73 3.71 17.52
N MET A 565 28.62 2.48 18.02
CA MET A 565 27.33 1.75 17.98
C MET A 565 26.39 2.25 19.05
N VAL A 566 25.11 2.35 18.71
CA VAL A 566 24.02 2.73 19.61
C VAL A 566 22.86 1.78 19.50
N SER A 567 22.29 1.39 20.61
CA SER A 567 20.97 0.77 20.72
C SER A 567 19.97 1.86 21.09
N GLU A 568 19.14 2.26 20.14
CA GLU A 568 18.23 3.41 20.25
C GLU A 568 17.25 3.25 21.40
N GLY A 569 17.19 4.26 22.27
CA GLY A 569 16.36 4.25 23.48
C GLY A 569 16.85 3.33 24.61
N VAL A 570 18.03 2.69 24.45
CA VAL A 570 18.62 1.79 25.46
C VAL A 570 19.97 2.32 25.94
N ALA A 571 21.00 2.29 25.09
CA ALA A 571 22.35 2.76 25.45
C ALA A 571 23.26 2.92 24.24
N TRP A 572 24.28 3.77 24.37
CA TRP A 572 25.46 3.73 23.54
C TRP A 572 26.38 2.61 24.02
N PHE A 573 26.96 1.85 23.10
CA PHE A 573 27.72 0.64 23.46
C PHE A 573 28.95 0.92 24.33
N LYS A 574 29.60 2.06 24.11
CA LYS A 574 30.76 2.49 24.91
C LYS A 574 30.41 2.79 26.38
N ASP A 575 29.18 3.25 26.62
CA ASP A 575 28.74 3.58 28.00
C ASP A 575 28.52 2.32 28.84
N VAL A 576 28.26 1.17 28.22
CA VAL A 576 27.90 -0.09 28.89
C VAL A 576 28.94 -1.20 28.69
N SER A 577 29.96 -0.98 27.85
CA SER A 577 30.97 -2.01 27.55
C SER A 577 32.29 -1.38 27.05
N ASN A 578 33.31 -2.20 26.91
CA ASN A 578 34.57 -1.83 26.27
C ASN A 578 34.49 -1.89 24.73
N SER A 579 33.40 -1.37 24.15
CA SER A 579 33.26 -1.28 22.68
C SER A 579 34.28 -0.32 22.07
N SER A 580 34.76 -0.64 20.88
CA SER A 580 35.64 0.26 20.12
C SER A 580 34.85 1.42 19.52
N VAL A 581 35.50 2.57 19.38
CA VAL A 581 34.99 3.76 18.74
C VAL A 581 36.01 4.23 17.70
N ALA A 582 35.54 4.96 16.66
CA ALA A 582 36.40 5.62 15.71
C ALA A 582 36.28 7.15 15.88
N CYS A 583 37.39 7.87 15.85
CA CYS A 583 37.43 9.31 16.00
C CYS A 583 38.23 10.00 14.89
N TYR A 584 37.75 11.15 14.47
CA TYR A 584 38.39 11.97 13.46
C TYR A 584 38.24 13.45 13.76
N ASP A 585 39.34 14.20 13.66
CA ASP A 585 39.29 15.64 13.77
C ASP A 585 39.07 16.25 12.38
N ILE A 586 38.04 17.07 12.23
CA ILE A 586 37.61 17.63 10.97
C ILE A 586 37.43 19.16 11.10
N ALA A 587 38.14 19.91 10.26
CA ALA A 587 37.95 21.35 10.14
C ALA A 587 36.80 21.64 9.15
N VAL A 588 35.71 22.21 9.61
CA VAL A 588 34.61 22.67 8.76
C VAL A 588 34.91 24.12 8.34
N LYS A 589 35.23 24.29 7.06
CA LYS A 589 35.62 25.58 6.48
C LYS A 589 34.63 25.97 5.39
N LYS A 590 34.36 27.31 5.29
CA LYS A 590 33.50 27.87 4.22
C LYS A 590 34.08 27.62 2.83
#